data_dd927964e93ea85e1d89bb7ea0cf39f6
#
_entry.id   dd927964e93ea85e1d89bb7ea0cf39f6
#
_cell.length_a   1.000
_cell.length_b   1.000
_cell.length_c   1.000
_cell.angle_alpha   90.00
_cell.angle_beta   90.00
_cell.angle_gamma   90.00
#
_symmetry.space_group_name_H-M   'P 1'
#
loop_
_entity.id
_entity.type
_entity.pdbx_description
1 polymer ?
#
loop_
_entity_poly.entity_id
_entity_poly.type
_entity_poly.pdbx_seq_one_letter_code
_entity_poly.pdbx_strand_id
1 'polypeptide(L)'
;INFSDLDNIRLSLDVAAKKYKLIDAPQSHTALAYGKVYVDMNARAWGTLNDLKVRGRLAVLGNTDVTYVLRDSPITVQDQLSDIVTFCDFADTTQVQTVQRRGQSIDALIVLSVEQAAQVHCLLSEDGSDYVNLQGGGDLTLTYDLENDLRLYGRFTIEQGVMRYSLMAIPLNDFNIQSGSYVEFTGDIANPTLGISASER
;
A
#
# COMPACT_ATOMS: atom_id res chain seq x y z
N ILE A 1 28.01 -18.99 25.41
CA ILE A 1 27.13 -18.00 24.70
C ILE A 1 26.14 -17.51 25.75
N ASN A 2 26.26 -16.26 26.16
CA ASN A 2 25.37 -15.65 27.14
C ASN A 2 24.17 -15.05 26.40
N PHE A 3 22.99 -15.68 26.49
CA PHE A 3 21.76 -15.24 25.85
C PHE A 3 21.03 -14.09 26.56
N SER A 4 21.68 -13.47 27.57
CA SER A 4 21.07 -12.42 28.39
C SER A 4 21.07 -11.06 27.72
N ASP A 5 21.66 -10.88 26.53
CA ASP A 5 21.79 -9.60 25.86
C ASP A 5 21.33 -9.73 24.38
N LEU A 6 20.03 -9.92 24.22
CA LEU A 6 19.37 -10.02 22.90
C LEU A 6 19.46 -8.71 22.10
N ASP A 7 19.70 -7.58 22.78
CA ASP A 7 19.75 -6.24 22.16
C ASP A 7 20.98 -6.04 21.27
N ASN A 8 22.03 -6.86 21.44
CA ASN A 8 23.29 -6.77 20.70
C ASN A 8 23.45 -7.84 19.60
N ILE A 9 22.42 -8.65 19.33
CA ILE A 9 22.49 -9.64 18.25
C ILE A 9 22.51 -8.90 16.90
N ARG A 10 23.60 -9.06 16.16
CA ARG A 10 23.71 -8.55 14.79
C ARG A 10 23.12 -9.56 13.81
N LEU A 11 22.19 -9.08 13.01
CA LEU A 11 21.58 -9.82 11.91
C LEU A 11 22.22 -9.39 10.57
N SER A 12 22.45 -10.35 9.69
CA SER A 12 22.73 -10.09 8.27
C SER A 12 22.02 -11.16 7.46
N LEU A 13 21.04 -10.74 6.67
CA LEU A 13 20.20 -11.60 5.86
C LEU A 13 20.20 -11.09 4.42
N ASP A 14 20.55 -11.95 3.48
CA ASP A 14 20.42 -11.71 2.07
C ASP A 14 19.30 -12.60 1.51
N VAL A 15 18.34 -11.99 0.83
CA VAL A 15 17.19 -12.68 0.24
C VAL A 15 17.19 -12.42 -1.26
N ALA A 16 17.17 -13.49 -2.05
CA ALA A 16 17.01 -13.42 -3.48
C ALA A 16 15.96 -14.46 -3.93
N ALA A 17 15.00 -14.03 -4.73
CA ALA A 17 13.99 -14.91 -5.29
C ALA A 17 13.62 -14.47 -6.70
N LYS A 18 13.28 -15.44 -7.55
CA LYS A 18 12.78 -15.18 -8.90
C LYS A 18 11.42 -15.84 -9.08
N LYS A 19 10.51 -15.10 -9.73
CA LYS A 19 9.12 -15.54 -9.98
C LYS A 19 8.43 -16.06 -8.73
N TYR A 20 8.76 -15.41 -7.59
CA TYR A 20 8.22 -15.79 -6.31
C TYR A 20 6.80 -15.26 -6.17
N LYS A 21 5.87 -16.12 -5.75
CA LYS A 21 4.51 -15.72 -5.46
C LYS A 21 4.47 -15.09 -4.07
N LEU A 22 4.51 -13.78 -4.02
CA LEU A 22 4.55 -13.00 -2.78
C LEU A 22 3.19 -12.99 -2.09
N ILE A 23 2.12 -12.88 -2.88
CA ILE A 23 0.72 -12.95 -2.42
C ILE A 23 0.01 -14.04 -3.20
N ASP A 24 -0.73 -14.88 -2.49
CA ASP A 24 -1.66 -15.87 -3.03
C ASP A 24 -2.84 -15.95 -2.04
N ALA A 25 -3.67 -14.91 -2.07
CA ALA A 25 -4.77 -14.76 -1.15
C ALA A 25 -6.10 -14.92 -1.88
N PRO A 26 -6.97 -15.84 -1.44
CA PRO A 26 -8.32 -15.94 -1.97
C PRO A 26 -9.15 -14.74 -1.52
N GLN A 27 -10.18 -14.40 -2.30
CA GLN A 27 -11.16 -13.41 -1.92
C GLN A 27 -11.82 -13.79 -0.58
N SER A 28 -11.85 -12.84 0.34
CA SER A 28 -12.51 -13.00 1.64
C SER A 28 -13.18 -11.68 2.03
N HIS A 29 -14.32 -11.79 2.73
CA HIS A 29 -15.06 -10.61 3.22
C HIS A 29 -14.25 -9.76 4.22
N THR A 30 -13.19 -10.30 4.79
CA THR A 30 -12.31 -9.57 5.73
C THR A 30 -10.99 -9.14 5.12
N ALA A 31 -10.65 -9.60 3.91
CA ALA A 31 -9.39 -9.26 3.26
C ALA A 31 -9.43 -7.84 2.68
N LEU A 32 -8.41 -7.04 2.98
CA LEU A 32 -8.19 -5.73 2.33
C LEU A 32 -7.53 -5.87 0.96
N ALA A 33 -6.83 -6.98 0.72
CA ALA A 33 -6.23 -7.29 -0.56
C ALA A 33 -6.29 -8.80 -0.81
N TYR A 34 -6.56 -9.19 -2.05
CA TYR A 34 -6.56 -10.58 -2.49
C TYR A 34 -6.10 -10.69 -3.94
N GLY A 35 -5.81 -11.91 -4.38
CA GLY A 35 -5.29 -12.17 -5.72
C GLY A 35 -3.88 -12.75 -5.69
N LYS A 36 -3.11 -12.53 -6.73
CA LYS A 36 -1.76 -13.10 -6.89
C LYS A 36 -0.77 -12.02 -7.26
N VAL A 37 0.30 -11.92 -6.49
CA VAL A 37 1.43 -11.02 -6.79
C VAL A 37 2.68 -11.84 -6.99
N TYR A 38 3.28 -11.72 -8.15
CA TYR A 38 4.53 -12.38 -8.51
C TYR A 38 5.66 -11.37 -8.59
N VAL A 39 6.79 -11.72 -8.00
CA VAL A 39 7.93 -10.81 -7.91
C VAL A 39 9.26 -11.50 -8.18
N ASP A 40 10.17 -10.73 -8.74
CA ASP A 40 11.61 -10.97 -8.61
C ASP A 40 12.13 -10.05 -7.51
N MET A 41 12.87 -10.60 -6.54
CA MET A 41 13.37 -9.81 -5.43
C MET A 41 14.85 -10.05 -5.16
N ASN A 42 15.51 -9.00 -4.72
CA ASN A 42 16.84 -9.04 -4.15
C ASN A 42 16.89 -7.99 -3.03
N ALA A 43 17.03 -8.45 -1.81
CA ALA A 43 17.02 -7.58 -0.64
C ALA A 43 18.06 -8.03 0.37
N ARG A 44 18.60 -7.06 1.10
CA ARG A 44 19.52 -7.26 2.21
C ARG A 44 18.99 -6.55 3.44
N ALA A 45 18.96 -7.28 4.56
CA ALA A 45 18.68 -6.74 5.87
C ALA A 45 19.87 -6.93 6.79
N TRP A 46 20.29 -5.88 7.50
CA TRP A 46 21.41 -5.95 8.42
C TRP A 46 21.25 -4.96 9.57
N GLY A 47 21.90 -5.23 10.67
CA GLY A 47 21.86 -4.38 11.86
C GLY A 47 21.62 -5.17 13.13
N THR A 48 21.08 -4.52 14.12
CA THR A 48 20.58 -5.13 15.35
C THR A 48 19.06 -5.19 15.33
N LEU A 49 18.44 -5.91 16.25
CA LEU A 49 16.97 -5.92 16.37
C LEU A 49 16.37 -4.54 16.69
N ASN A 50 17.18 -3.64 17.27
CA ASN A 50 16.76 -2.28 17.59
C ASN A 50 17.11 -1.25 16.52
N ASP A 51 18.00 -1.59 15.57
CA ASP A 51 18.41 -0.73 14.44
C ASP A 51 18.62 -1.64 13.22
N LEU A 52 17.53 -1.90 12.49
CA LEU A 52 17.53 -2.77 11.33
C LEU A 52 17.48 -1.94 10.05
N LYS A 53 18.44 -2.17 9.16
CA LYS A 53 18.49 -1.56 7.84
C LYS A 53 18.10 -2.56 6.79
N VAL A 54 17.17 -2.17 5.91
CA VAL A 54 16.69 -2.99 4.79
C VAL A 54 16.89 -2.23 3.49
N ARG A 55 17.56 -2.84 2.54
CA ARG A 55 17.73 -2.32 1.18
C ARG A 55 17.38 -3.40 0.19
N GLY A 56 16.59 -3.06 -0.81
CA GLY A 56 16.14 -4.06 -1.77
C GLY A 56 15.69 -3.50 -3.10
N ARG A 57 15.54 -4.44 -4.04
CA ARG A 57 14.86 -4.23 -5.31
C ARG A 57 13.80 -5.29 -5.45
N LEU A 58 12.61 -4.87 -5.88
CA LEU A 58 11.45 -5.71 -6.10
C LEU A 58 10.90 -5.41 -7.48
N ALA A 59 10.92 -6.38 -8.37
CA ALA A 59 10.25 -6.28 -9.65
C ALA A 59 8.92 -7.04 -9.57
N VAL A 60 7.80 -6.31 -9.69
CA VAL A 60 6.46 -6.89 -9.81
C VAL A 60 6.24 -7.32 -11.24
N LEU A 61 5.99 -8.60 -11.45
CA LEU A 61 5.91 -9.21 -12.76
C LEU A 61 4.53 -9.02 -13.40
N GLY A 62 4.48 -9.01 -14.71
CA GLY A 62 3.28 -8.72 -15.50
C GLY A 62 2.15 -9.75 -15.38
N ASN A 63 2.41 -10.94 -14.81
CA ASN A 63 1.38 -11.92 -14.46
C ASN A 63 0.75 -11.69 -13.08
N THR A 64 1.02 -10.55 -12.47
CA THR A 64 0.38 -10.09 -11.23
C THR A 64 -1.06 -9.65 -11.52
N ASP A 65 -1.97 -10.10 -10.67
CA ASP A 65 -3.39 -9.75 -10.67
C ASP A 65 -3.84 -9.62 -9.21
N VAL A 66 -4.00 -8.40 -8.73
CA VAL A 66 -4.30 -8.09 -7.34
C VAL A 66 -5.47 -7.16 -7.23
N THR A 67 -6.35 -7.45 -6.29
CA THR A 67 -7.49 -6.60 -5.92
C THR A 67 -7.27 -6.00 -4.54
N TYR A 68 -7.40 -4.70 -4.44
CA TYR A 68 -7.44 -3.95 -3.19
C TYR A 68 -8.86 -3.48 -2.89
N VAL A 69 -9.31 -3.63 -1.65
CA VAL A 69 -10.64 -3.22 -1.20
C VAL A 69 -10.50 -2.00 -0.30
N LEU A 70 -10.96 -0.85 -0.78
CA LEU A 70 -10.97 0.40 -0.03
C LEU A 70 -12.18 0.39 0.92
N ARG A 71 -11.97 0.03 2.20
CA ARG A 71 -13.06 -0.04 3.20
C ARG A 71 -13.39 1.28 3.85
N ASP A 72 -12.40 2.14 3.98
CA ASP A 72 -12.54 3.45 4.61
C ASP A 72 -12.46 4.55 3.54
N SER A 73 -13.41 4.53 2.60
CA SER A 73 -13.49 5.63 1.64
C SER A 73 -14.05 6.87 2.36
N PRO A 74 -13.33 8.00 2.41
CA PRO A 74 -13.84 9.24 2.97
C PRO A 74 -15.01 9.84 2.18
N ILE A 75 -15.55 9.08 1.22
CA ILE A 75 -16.60 9.52 0.29
C ILE A 75 -18.00 9.39 0.92
N THR A 76 -18.18 8.60 1.97
CA THR A 76 -19.43 8.59 2.74
C THR A 76 -19.37 9.67 3.81
N VAL A 77 -20.10 10.76 3.58
CA VAL A 77 -20.28 11.90 4.52
C VAL A 77 -20.83 11.44 5.90
N GLN A 78 -21.27 10.20 6.01
CA GLN A 78 -21.83 9.61 7.22
C GLN A 78 -20.76 9.14 8.21
N ASP A 79 -19.57 8.75 7.74
CA ASP A 79 -18.48 8.29 8.61
C ASP A 79 -17.65 9.44 9.20
N GLN A 80 -17.64 10.60 8.57
CA GLN A 80 -16.95 11.78 9.10
C GLN A 80 -17.56 12.33 10.39
N LEU A 81 -18.79 11.97 10.72
CA LEU A 81 -19.46 12.43 11.94
C LEU A 81 -19.22 11.52 13.15
N SER A 82 -18.85 10.26 12.94
CA SER A 82 -18.57 9.32 14.03
C SER A 82 -17.17 9.49 14.64
N ASP A 83 -16.21 9.98 13.87
CA ASP A 83 -14.83 10.20 14.33
C ASP A 83 -14.62 11.54 15.07
N ILE A 84 -15.62 12.45 15.00
CA ILE A 84 -15.51 13.80 15.62
C ILE A 84 -15.94 13.79 17.09
N VAL A 85 -16.64 12.76 17.56
CA VAL A 85 -17.14 12.70 18.95
C VAL A 85 -16.46 11.57 19.71
N THR A 86 -15.27 11.81 20.21
CA THR A 86 -14.69 10.98 21.25
C THR A 86 -15.24 11.45 22.61
N PHE A 87 -16.15 10.68 23.18
CA PHE A 87 -16.56 10.91 24.57
C PHE A 87 -15.40 10.57 25.50
N CYS A 88 -14.68 11.58 25.95
CA CYS A 88 -13.71 11.43 27.03
C CYS A 88 -14.46 11.47 28.36
N ASP A 89 -14.43 10.36 29.10
CA ASP A 89 -14.89 10.33 30.49
C ASP A 89 -13.81 11.01 31.37
N PHE A 90 -14.11 12.21 31.86
CA PHE A 90 -13.20 13.00 32.69
C PHE A 90 -12.97 12.42 34.10
N ALA A 91 -13.58 11.29 34.43
CA ALA A 91 -13.46 10.67 35.75
C ALA A 91 -12.26 9.72 35.90
N ASP A 92 -11.58 9.35 34.81
CA ASP A 92 -10.49 8.37 34.87
C ASP A 92 -9.13 9.06 34.74
N THR A 93 -8.62 9.57 35.88
CA THR A 93 -7.26 10.09 36.04
C THR A 93 -6.26 8.95 36.26
N THR A 94 -6.38 7.84 35.59
CA THR A 94 -5.32 6.86 35.51
C THR A 94 -4.23 7.42 34.62
N GLN A 95 -3.10 7.78 35.24
CA GLN A 95 -1.89 8.14 34.52
C GLN A 95 -1.55 6.98 33.56
N VAL A 96 -1.79 7.19 32.28
CA VAL A 96 -1.24 6.34 31.26
C VAL A 96 0.29 6.48 31.37
N GLN A 97 0.91 5.52 32.03
CA GLN A 97 2.36 5.36 31.92
C GLN A 97 2.61 5.12 30.42
N THR A 98 3.07 6.15 29.75
CA THR A 98 3.70 6.02 28.45
C THR A 98 4.89 5.09 28.67
N VAL A 99 4.67 3.79 28.42
CA VAL A 99 5.76 2.85 28.23
C VAL A 99 6.53 3.42 27.04
N GLN A 100 7.66 4.06 27.32
CA GLN A 100 8.64 4.35 26.29
C GLN A 100 9.03 3.00 25.71
N ARG A 101 8.37 2.60 24.62
CA ARG A 101 8.86 1.54 23.76
C ARG A 101 10.24 2.02 23.34
N ARG A 102 11.30 1.40 23.85
CA ARG A 102 12.65 1.55 23.29
C ARG A 102 12.48 1.24 21.81
N GLY A 103 12.58 2.29 20.98
CA GLY A 103 12.17 2.24 19.62
C GLY A 103 13.00 1.21 18.85
N GLN A 104 12.32 0.20 18.34
CA GLN A 104 12.85 -0.56 17.22
C GLN A 104 12.88 0.39 16.04
N SER A 105 14.05 0.74 15.57
CA SER A 105 14.23 1.56 14.37
C SER A 105 14.39 0.62 13.17
N ILE A 106 13.51 0.77 12.18
CA ILE A 106 13.65 0.09 10.88
C ILE A 106 13.84 1.16 9.83
N ASP A 107 14.98 1.16 9.20
CA ASP A 107 15.28 2.02 8.04
C ASP A 107 15.21 1.15 6.78
N ALA A 108 14.13 1.24 6.02
CA ALA A 108 13.95 0.48 4.79
C ALA A 108 13.91 1.41 3.56
N LEU A 109 14.61 1.00 2.51
CA LEU A 109 14.52 1.59 1.17
C LEU A 109 14.44 0.46 0.16
N ILE A 110 13.32 0.42 -0.57
CA ILE A 110 13.03 -0.62 -1.55
C ILE A 110 12.68 0.05 -2.88
N VAL A 111 13.46 -0.25 -3.91
CA VAL A 111 13.15 0.16 -5.27
C VAL A 111 12.20 -0.86 -5.88
N LEU A 112 11.04 -0.39 -6.30
CA LEU A 112 9.97 -1.16 -6.91
C LEU A 112 9.94 -0.87 -8.41
N SER A 113 9.97 -1.90 -9.23
CA SER A 113 9.72 -1.80 -10.67
C SER A 113 8.49 -2.65 -10.99
N VAL A 114 7.47 -2.06 -11.58
CA VAL A 114 6.22 -2.75 -11.93
C VAL A 114 6.16 -2.90 -13.44
N GLU A 115 6.03 -4.14 -13.92
CA GLU A 115 5.86 -4.43 -15.35
C GLU A 115 4.51 -3.92 -15.85
N GLN A 116 4.48 -3.41 -17.10
CA GLN A 116 3.28 -2.77 -17.70
C GLN A 116 2.08 -3.71 -17.84
N ALA A 117 2.28 -5.02 -17.83
CA ALA A 117 1.21 -6.00 -17.90
C ALA A 117 0.57 -6.34 -16.54
N ALA A 118 1.09 -5.80 -15.44
CA ALA A 118 0.53 -6.02 -14.12
C ALA A 118 -0.88 -5.41 -14.01
N GLN A 119 -1.80 -6.18 -13.43
CA GLN A 119 -3.19 -5.79 -13.24
C GLN A 119 -3.46 -5.44 -11.77
N VAL A 120 -4.07 -4.31 -11.57
CA VAL A 120 -4.47 -3.82 -10.25
C VAL A 120 -5.94 -3.45 -10.29
N HIS A 121 -6.72 -4.06 -9.43
CA HIS A 121 -8.13 -3.80 -9.24
C HIS A 121 -8.33 -3.09 -7.90
N CYS A 122 -9.10 -2.02 -7.88
CA CYS A 122 -9.44 -1.31 -6.67
C CYS A 122 -10.97 -1.27 -6.54
N LEU A 123 -11.52 -1.90 -5.51
CA LEU A 123 -12.93 -1.79 -5.17
C LEU A 123 -13.11 -0.55 -4.29
N LEU A 124 -13.90 0.40 -4.77
CA LEU A 124 -14.17 1.68 -4.11
C LEU A 124 -15.41 1.63 -3.23
N SER A 125 -16.24 0.58 -3.39
CA SER A 125 -17.42 0.30 -2.58
C SER A 125 -17.41 -1.14 -2.08
N GLU A 126 -18.05 -1.39 -0.93
CA GLU A 126 -18.10 -2.73 -0.32
C GLU A 126 -18.85 -3.76 -1.18
N ASP A 127 -19.87 -3.31 -1.90
CA ASP A 127 -20.65 -4.16 -2.81
C ASP A 127 -20.00 -4.40 -4.17
N GLY A 128 -18.84 -3.73 -4.43
CA GLY A 128 -18.10 -3.82 -5.66
C GLY A 128 -18.76 -3.13 -6.85
N SER A 129 -19.79 -2.31 -6.62
CA SER A 129 -20.46 -1.54 -7.68
C SER A 129 -19.54 -0.46 -8.26
N ASP A 130 -18.74 0.17 -7.40
CA ASP A 130 -17.75 1.17 -7.77
C ASP A 130 -16.35 0.57 -7.74
N TYR A 131 -15.64 0.68 -8.86
CA TYR A 131 -14.32 0.08 -9.01
C TYR A 131 -13.44 0.81 -10.00
N VAL A 132 -12.15 0.58 -9.88
CA VAL A 132 -11.13 0.96 -10.85
C VAL A 132 -10.30 -0.28 -11.19
N ASN A 133 -10.24 -0.64 -12.44
CA ASN A 133 -9.39 -1.71 -12.97
C ASN A 133 -8.31 -1.08 -13.82
N LEU A 134 -7.05 -1.31 -13.48
CA LEU A 134 -5.90 -0.72 -14.14
C LEU A 134 -4.94 -1.80 -14.61
N GLN A 135 -4.35 -1.57 -15.75
CA GLN A 135 -3.16 -2.25 -16.21
C GLN A 135 -2.09 -1.22 -16.49
N GLY A 136 -0.90 -1.43 -15.96
CA GLY A 136 0.17 -0.47 -16.11
C GLY A 136 1.40 -0.83 -15.31
N GLY A 137 2.39 0.06 -15.32
CA GLY A 137 3.65 -0.15 -14.66
C GLY A 137 4.41 1.13 -14.40
N GLY A 138 5.57 1.00 -13.79
CA GLY A 138 6.44 2.13 -13.48
C GLY A 138 7.47 1.82 -12.42
N ASP A 139 8.29 2.81 -12.13
CA ASP A 139 9.32 2.73 -11.12
C ASP A 139 8.93 3.56 -9.90
N LEU A 140 8.95 2.91 -8.75
CA LEU A 140 8.58 3.48 -7.47
C LEU A 140 9.70 3.26 -6.46
N THR A 141 9.78 4.09 -5.45
CA THR A 141 10.70 3.94 -4.33
C THR A 141 9.92 4.02 -3.03
N LEU A 142 9.96 2.94 -2.25
CA LEU A 142 9.36 2.84 -0.94
C LEU A 142 10.42 3.10 0.11
N THR A 143 10.14 4.02 1.02
CA THR A 143 10.95 4.27 2.22
C THR A 143 10.11 4.08 3.47
N TYR A 144 10.70 3.51 4.48
CA TYR A 144 10.08 3.34 5.79
C TYR A 144 11.08 3.65 6.88
N ASP A 145 10.69 4.56 7.76
CA ASP A 145 11.41 4.92 8.97
C ASP A 145 10.37 5.10 10.08
N LEU A 146 10.61 4.56 11.27
CA LEU A 146 9.70 4.69 12.41
C LEU A 146 9.46 6.14 12.84
N GLU A 147 10.38 7.05 12.50
CA GLU A 147 10.21 8.48 12.78
C GLU A 147 9.44 9.22 11.69
N ASN A 148 9.45 8.70 10.45
CA ASN A 148 8.95 9.39 9.26
C ASN A 148 7.81 8.68 8.54
N ASP A 149 7.33 7.58 9.05
CA ASP A 149 6.27 6.78 8.44
C ASP A 149 6.66 6.09 7.10
N LEU A 150 5.70 5.44 6.50
CA LEU A 150 5.82 4.79 5.20
C LEU A 150 5.61 5.83 4.09
N ARG A 151 6.60 6.00 3.22
CA ARG A 151 6.54 6.95 2.10
C ARG A 151 6.79 6.26 0.77
N LEU A 152 6.09 6.70 -0.25
CA LEU A 152 6.20 6.20 -1.62
C LEU A 152 6.52 7.35 -2.57
N TYR A 153 7.47 7.14 -3.46
CA TYR A 153 7.87 8.10 -4.49
C TYR A 153 7.89 7.44 -5.85
N GLY A 154 7.58 8.20 -6.89
CA GLY A 154 7.67 7.74 -8.27
C GLY A 154 6.31 7.75 -8.97
N ARG A 155 6.28 7.19 -10.18
CA ARG A 155 5.11 7.26 -11.05
C ARG A 155 4.72 5.87 -11.54
N PHE A 156 3.44 5.58 -11.41
CA PHE A 156 2.78 4.45 -12.06
C PHE A 156 2.01 4.96 -13.28
N THR A 157 2.37 4.49 -14.46
CA THR A 157 1.75 4.87 -15.74
C THR A 157 0.72 3.82 -16.13
N ILE A 158 -0.46 4.26 -16.49
CA ILE A 158 -1.59 3.42 -16.88
C ILE A 158 -1.54 3.21 -18.39
N GLU A 159 -1.50 1.96 -18.82
CA GLU A 159 -1.59 1.57 -20.24
C GLU A 159 -3.04 1.46 -20.69
N GLN A 160 -3.88 0.91 -19.83
CA GLN A 160 -5.33 0.85 -20.02
C GLN A 160 -6.04 0.70 -18.68
N GLY A 161 -7.28 1.17 -18.61
CA GLY A 161 -8.08 1.03 -17.41
C GLY A 161 -9.55 1.29 -17.68
N VAL A 162 -10.36 0.80 -16.74
CA VAL A 162 -11.80 1.08 -16.69
C VAL A 162 -12.14 1.50 -15.28
N MET A 163 -12.90 2.57 -15.16
CA MET A 163 -13.43 3.05 -13.90
C MET A 163 -14.95 3.09 -13.96
N ARG A 164 -15.60 2.56 -12.95
CA ARG A 164 -17.03 2.76 -12.68
C ARG A 164 -17.17 3.46 -11.35
N TYR A 165 -17.90 4.56 -11.35
CA TYR A 165 -18.14 5.33 -10.15
C TYR A 165 -19.55 5.92 -10.15
N SER A 166 -20.29 5.71 -9.06
CA SER A 166 -21.66 6.20 -8.87
C SER A 166 -21.65 7.55 -8.17
N LEU A 167 -22.10 8.57 -8.86
CA LEU A 167 -22.45 9.84 -8.22
C LEU A 167 -23.96 9.87 -7.99
N MET A 168 -24.41 10.26 -6.79
CA MET A 168 -25.80 10.21 -6.33
C MET A 168 -26.88 10.74 -7.29
N ALA A 169 -26.54 11.47 -8.34
CA ALA A 169 -27.46 12.06 -9.30
C ALA A 169 -27.15 11.72 -10.77
N ILE A 170 -26.10 10.94 -11.03
CA ILE A 170 -25.64 10.62 -12.39
C ILE A 170 -25.71 9.11 -12.56
N PRO A 171 -26.34 8.60 -13.63
CA PRO A 171 -26.36 7.16 -13.90
C PRO A 171 -24.92 6.64 -14.05
N LEU A 172 -24.72 5.43 -13.56
CA LEU A 172 -23.45 4.69 -13.63
C LEU A 172 -22.97 4.57 -15.07
N ASN A 173 -21.91 5.25 -15.40
CA ASN A 173 -21.23 5.10 -16.68
C ASN A 173 -19.85 4.50 -16.46
N ASP A 174 -19.46 3.62 -17.36
CA ASP A 174 -18.11 3.13 -17.43
C ASP A 174 -17.23 4.15 -18.16
N PHE A 175 -16.11 4.51 -17.54
CA PHE A 175 -15.12 5.39 -18.14
C PHE A 175 -13.90 4.56 -18.54
N ASN A 176 -13.49 4.68 -19.78
CA ASN A 176 -12.23 4.12 -20.24
C ASN A 176 -11.10 5.09 -19.94
N ILE A 177 -10.15 4.66 -19.11
CA ILE A 177 -8.95 5.43 -18.79
C ILE A 177 -7.96 5.27 -19.95
N GLN A 178 -7.50 6.38 -20.49
CA GLN A 178 -6.63 6.41 -21.66
C GLN A 178 -5.18 6.10 -21.27
N SER A 179 -4.45 5.46 -22.18
CA SER A 179 -3.01 5.23 -22.05
C SER A 179 -2.26 6.56 -21.86
N GLY A 180 -1.24 6.53 -21.00
CA GLY A 180 -0.47 7.69 -20.58
C GLY A 180 -1.05 8.42 -19.37
N SER A 181 -2.23 8.05 -18.90
CA SER A 181 -2.70 8.44 -17.56
C SER A 181 -1.74 7.91 -16.47
N TYR A 182 -1.66 8.61 -15.35
CA TYR A 182 -0.69 8.22 -14.33
C TYR A 182 -1.15 8.56 -12.90
N VAL A 183 -0.53 7.83 -11.97
CA VAL A 183 -0.56 8.12 -10.53
C VAL A 183 0.86 8.42 -10.08
N GLU A 184 1.10 9.58 -9.51
CA GLU A 184 2.41 10.02 -9.05
C GLU A 184 2.43 10.19 -7.54
N PHE A 185 3.37 9.53 -6.90
CA PHE A 185 3.58 9.57 -5.47
C PHE A 185 4.76 10.48 -5.14
N THR A 186 4.57 11.40 -4.20
CA THR A 186 5.57 12.39 -3.77
C THR A 186 5.90 12.27 -2.27
N GLY A 187 5.60 11.13 -1.68
CA GLY A 187 5.86 10.79 -0.29
C GLY A 187 4.63 10.22 0.40
N ASP A 188 3.55 10.96 0.50
CA ASP A 188 2.30 10.50 1.10
C ASP A 188 1.58 9.52 0.18
N ILE A 189 1.41 8.27 0.64
CA ILE A 189 0.73 7.21 -0.13
C ILE A 189 -0.77 7.50 -0.26
N ALA A 190 -1.36 8.16 0.73
CA ALA A 190 -2.79 8.44 0.75
C ALA A 190 -3.17 9.66 -0.11
N ASN A 191 -2.19 10.46 -0.53
CA ASN A 191 -2.43 11.69 -1.30
C ASN A 191 -1.56 11.76 -2.57
N PRO A 192 -1.74 10.85 -3.54
CA PRO A 192 -1.02 10.88 -4.80
C PRO A 192 -1.55 11.99 -5.72
N THR A 193 -0.71 12.43 -6.64
CA THR A 193 -1.13 13.28 -7.77
C THR A 193 -1.66 12.40 -8.90
N LEU A 194 -2.85 12.72 -9.39
CA LEU A 194 -3.51 11.98 -10.45
C LEU A 194 -3.50 12.79 -11.75
N GLY A 195 -2.93 12.20 -12.81
CA GLY A 195 -3.04 12.72 -14.18
C GLY A 195 -3.86 11.75 -15.03
N ILE A 196 -5.19 11.84 -14.92
CA ILE A 196 -6.12 10.88 -15.54
C ILE A 196 -6.83 11.53 -16.71
N SER A 197 -6.75 10.89 -17.87
CA SER A 197 -7.58 11.17 -19.05
C SER A 197 -8.54 10.00 -19.24
N ALA A 198 -9.84 10.29 -19.31
CA ALA A 198 -10.85 9.26 -19.47
C ALA A 198 -11.90 9.68 -20.50
N SER A 199 -12.52 8.71 -21.15
CA SER A 199 -13.65 8.90 -22.05
C SER A 199 -14.81 8.01 -21.64
N GLU A 200 -16.02 8.53 -21.73
CA GLU A 200 -17.24 7.76 -21.53
C GLU A 200 -17.36 6.67 -22.61
N ARG A 201 -17.88 5.52 -22.24
CA ARG A 201 -18.06 4.38 -23.14
C ARG A 201 -19.43 4.38 -23.78
#